data_c867397dccf05c8d949432ad0493051e
#
_entry.id   c867397dccf05c8d949432ad0493051e
#
_cell.length_a   1.000
_cell.length_b   1.000
_cell.length_c   1.000
_cell.angle_alpha   90.00
_cell.angle_beta   90.00
_cell.angle_gamma   90.00
#
_symmetry.space_group_name_H-M   'P 1'
#
loop_
_entity.id
_entity.type
_entity.pdbx_description
1 polymer ?
#
loop_
_entity_poly.entity_id
_entity_poly.type
_entity_poly.pdbx_seq_one_letter_code
_entity_poly.pdbx_strand_id
1 'polypeptide(L)'
;MRYFWVLLISLISIPVNAEIQPLKVITIRIGTIVPERSSWMNQIYRFNEFIKKETKGNLKFIWWTSGVAGDEPEIIEKLKRNELDGAGLSGMGLGRIVSDVRVLELPFLFNDYEEVDYVRSKISPLLSKIFNSKGYELIGWVDQGFVYFFSKEEFRDISQIKGKRVWIWKEDPLAEALTDGFPEVTPYFEKVTLLKKILDEGMVDVIYFPPIGVISFQLYYGVKYVITPPITYGLGAFVMKKDVFDSLPDEYKEVIRKGADEFFPQFVRDVRRETEESISALNKFGIKKVTLNESTVSELRNRMRKVYDGLIGKLYPQYLLTQVLSTLAQFRVERK
;
A
#
# COMPACT_ATOMS: atom_id res chain seq x y z
N MET A 1 -34.41 21.29 -86.08
CA MET A 1 -33.14 21.36 -85.34
C MET A 1 -33.38 21.03 -83.89
N ARG A 2 -32.93 19.86 -83.46
CA ARG A 2 -33.08 19.38 -82.06
C ARG A 2 -31.70 19.46 -81.42
N TYR A 3 -31.51 20.30 -80.41
CA TYR A 3 -30.27 20.38 -79.61
C TYR A 3 -30.31 19.36 -78.49
N PHE A 4 -29.37 18.39 -78.51
CA PHE A 4 -29.09 17.44 -77.43
C PHE A 4 -28.10 18.10 -76.45
N TRP A 5 -28.52 18.32 -75.23
CA TRP A 5 -27.62 18.69 -74.18
C TRP A 5 -27.08 17.42 -73.46
N VAL A 6 -25.77 17.22 -73.58
CA VAL A 6 -25.06 16.16 -72.83
C VAL A 6 -24.62 16.74 -71.52
N LEU A 7 -25.22 16.27 -70.42
CA LEU A 7 -24.81 16.57 -69.07
C LEU A 7 -23.56 15.70 -68.76
N LEU A 8 -22.37 16.33 -68.63
CA LEU A 8 -21.17 15.70 -68.08
C LEU A 8 -21.29 15.69 -66.54
N ILE A 9 -21.55 14.50 -65.97
CA ILE A 9 -21.44 14.28 -64.51
C ILE A 9 -19.97 13.97 -64.23
N SER A 10 -19.23 14.96 -63.68
CA SER A 10 -17.88 14.74 -63.14
C SER A 10 -17.98 13.98 -61.83
N LEU A 11 -17.63 12.70 -61.84
CA LEU A 11 -17.40 11.90 -60.64
C LEU A 11 -16.16 12.45 -59.89
N ILE A 12 -16.40 13.20 -58.82
CA ILE A 12 -15.37 13.54 -57.83
C ILE A 12 -15.07 12.30 -57.03
N SER A 13 -13.99 11.59 -57.35
CA SER A 13 -13.44 10.51 -56.50
C SER A 13 -12.78 11.15 -55.27
N ILE A 14 -13.43 11.07 -54.13
CA ILE A 14 -12.83 11.37 -52.84
C ILE A 14 -11.90 10.18 -52.52
N PRO A 15 -10.60 10.42 -52.34
CA PRO A 15 -9.71 9.35 -51.88
C PRO A 15 -10.02 9.05 -50.43
N VAL A 16 -10.75 7.95 -50.16
CA VAL A 16 -10.86 7.35 -48.82
C VAL A 16 -9.60 6.52 -48.60
N ASN A 17 -8.50 7.19 -48.32
CA ASN A 17 -7.32 6.59 -47.73
C ASN A 17 -7.09 7.25 -46.36
N ALA A 18 -8.00 7.03 -45.44
CA ALA A 18 -7.63 7.12 -44.05
C ALA A 18 -6.89 5.81 -43.71
N GLU A 19 -5.58 5.80 -43.82
CA GLU A 19 -4.76 4.78 -43.15
C GLU A 19 -5.13 4.80 -41.68
N ILE A 20 -5.86 3.79 -41.24
CA ILE A 20 -6.09 3.53 -39.83
C ILE A 20 -4.71 3.11 -39.29
N GLN A 21 -3.92 4.09 -38.83
CA GLN A 21 -2.72 3.75 -38.08
C GLN A 21 -3.17 2.94 -36.85
N PRO A 22 -2.61 1.74 -36.67
CA PRO A 22 -2.95 0.95 -35.49
C PRO A 22 -2.61 1.80 -34.26
N LEU A 23 -3.59 2.07 -33.42
CA LEU A 23 -3.40 2.79 -32.16
C LEU A 23 -2.28 2.08 -31.39
N LYS A 24 -1.17 2.78 -31.16
CA LYS A 24 -0.01 2.24 -30.44
C LYS A 24 -0.45 1.88 -29.02
N VAL A 25 -0.42 0.58 -28.70
CA VAL A 25 -0.74 0.09 -27.36
C VAL A 25 0.24 0.71 -26.35
N ILE A 26 -0.28 1.44 -25.39
CA ILE A 26 0.48 2.00 -24.28
C ILE A 26 0.59 0.93 -23.19
N THR A 27 1.80 0.65 -22.75
CA THR A 27 2.06 -0.32 -21.69
C THR A 27 2.66 0.40 -20.49
N ILE A 28 2.05 0.21 -19.32
CA ILE A 28 2.50 0.75 -18.03
C ILE A 28 3.11 -0.40 -17.23
N ARG A 29 4.37 -0.27 -16.85
CA ARG A 29 5.15 -1.26 -16.11
C ARG A 29 5.08 -0.94 -14.62
N ILE A 30 4.59 -1.88 -13.81
CA ILE A 30 4.29 -1.65 -12.40
C ILE A 30 5.00 -2.70 -11.56
N GLY A 31 5.71 -2.26 -10.51
CA GLY A 31 6.37 -3.14 -9.55
C GLY A 31 5.59 -3.25 -8.25
N THR A 32 5.60 -4.43 -7.64
CA THR A 32 5.09 -4.67 -6.28
C THR A 32 5.71 -5.91 -5.66
N ILE A 33 5.82 -5.92 -4.33
CA ILE A 33 6.24 -7.09 -3.56
C ILE A 33 5.11 -8.10 -3.33
N VAL A 34 3.88 -7.70 -3.62
CA VAL A 34 2.67 -8.49 -3.33
C VAL A 34 2.72 -9.83 -4.06
N PRO A 35 2.47 -10.95 -3.35
CA PRO A 35 2.47 -12.27 -3.97
C PRO A 35 1.39 -12.40 -5.05
N GLU A 36 1.76 -12.98 -6.20
CA GLU A 36 0.93 -13.12 -7.41
C GLU A 36 -0.45 -13.73 -7.14
N ARG A 37 -0.50 -14.74 -6.27
CA ARG A 37 -1.75 -15.48 -5.95
C ARG A 37 -2.46 -14.96 -4.71
N SER A 38 -2.18 -13.73 -4.28
CA SER A 38 -2.84 -13.11 -3.14
C SER A 38 -4.19 -12.52 -3.52
N SER A 39 -5.05 -12.31 -2.53
CA SER A 39 -6.31 -11.59 -2.71
C SER A 39 -6.08 -10.14 -3.15
N TRP A 40 -4.98 -9.52 -2.71
CA TRP A 40 -4.58 -8.19 -3.19
C TRP A 40 -4.42 -8.15 -4.71
N MET A 41 -3.68 -9.12 -5.29
CA MET A 41 -3.50 -9.17 -6.74
C MET A 41 -4.80 -9.48 -7.49
N ASN A 42 -5.69 -10.30 -6.91
CA ASN A 42 -7.00 -10.55 -7.50
C ASN A 42 -7.82 -9.25 -7.69
N GLN A 43 -7.78 -8.33 -6.72
CA GLN A 43 -8.46 -7.03 -6.82
C GLN A 43 -7.79 -6.14 -7.88
N ILE A 44 -6.45 -6.11 -7.89
CA ILE A 44 -5.68 -5.37 -8.90
C ILE A 44 -6.00 -5.86 -10.31
N TYR A 45 -6.14 -7.16 -10.52
CA TYR A 45 -6.49 -7.70 -11.84
C TYR A 45 -7.90 -7.33 -12.29
N ARG A 46 -8.85 -7.19 -11.39
CA ARG A 46 -10.18 -6.64 -11.74
C ARG A 46 -10.08 -5.21 -12.25
N PHE A 47 -9.28 -4.37 -11.59
CA PHE A 47 -8.98 -3.03 -12.06
C PHE A 47 -8.31 -3.04 -13.44
N ASN A 48 -7.31 -3.91 -13.66
CA ASN A 48 -6.65 -4.06 -14.96
C ASN A 48 -7.62 -4.44 -16.07
N GLU A 49 -8.52 -5.40 -15.83
CA GLU A 49 -9.50 -5.82 -16.82
C GLU A 49 -10.50 -4.70 -17.14
N PHE A 50 -10.88 -3.89 -16.14
CA PHE A 50 -11.67 -2.69 -16.37
C PHE A 50 -10.93 -1.71 -17.29
N ILE A 51 -9.68 -1.34 -16.97
CA ILE A 51 -8.86 -0.44 -17.81
C ILE A 51 -8.74 -0.97 -19.25
N LYS A 52 -8.42 -2.25 -19.39
CA LYS A 52 -8.28 -2.90 -20.70
C LYS A 52 -9.58 -2.85 -21.50
N LYS A 53 -10.71 -3.11 -20.87
CA LYS A 53 -12.03 -3.08 -21.50
C LYS A 53 -12.38 -1.67 -21.96
N GLU A 54 -12.31 -0.68 -21.07
CA GLU A 54 -12.70 0.71 -21.37
C GLU A 54 -11.79 1.37 -22.41
N THR A 55 -10.52 0.98 -22.49
CA THR A 55 -9.56 1.47 -23.47
C THR A 55 -9.46 0.59 -24.72
N LYS A 56 -10.35 -0.39 -24.88
CA LYS A 56 -10.35 -1.35 -26.01
C LYS A 56 -9.00 -2.04 -26.20
N GLY A 57 -8.27 -2.27 -25.10
CA GLY A 57 -6.96 -2.90 -25.09
C GLY A 57 -5.78 -1.99 -25.45
N ASN A 58 -6.00 -0.69 -25.68
CA ASN A 58 -4.94 0.25 -26.04
C ASN A 58 -4.12 0.73 -24.84
N LEU A 59 -4.59 0.54 -23.61
CA LEU A 59 -3.82 0.74 -22.38
C LEU A 59 -3.71 -0.58 -21.61
N LYS A 60 -2.49 -0.97 -21.24
CA LYS A 60 -2.19 -2.22 -20.53
C LYS A 60 -1.30 -1.95 -19.33
N PHE A 61 -1.65 -2.55 -18.19
CA PHE A 61 -0.80 -2.57 -16.99
C PHE A 61 -0.14 -3.94 -16.87
N ILE A 62 1.20 -3.95 -16.80
CA ILE A 62 2.00 -5.16 -16.58
C ILE A 62 2.60 -5.06 -15.18
N TRP A 63 2.27 -6.03 -14.33
CA TRP A 63 2.70 -6.08 -12.94
C TRP A 63 3.86 -7.06 -12.76
N TRP A 64 4.90 -6.60 -12.12
CA TRP A 64 6.02 -7.41 -11.65
C TRP A 64 5.81 -7.65 -10.15
N THR A 65 5.25 -8.82 -9.84
CA THR A 65 4.77 -9.24 -8.52
C THR A 65 5.78 -10.08 -7.76
N SER A 66 5.45 -10.50 -6.54
CA SER A 66 6.22 -11.50 -5.77
C SER A 66 7.70 -11.16 -5.60
N GLY A 67 8.04 -9.88 -5.56
CA GLY A 67 9.43 -9.43 -5.42
C GLY A 67 10.31 -9.58 -6.67
N VAL A 68 9.75 -9.91 -7.85
CA VAL A 68 10.51 -9.97 -9.12
C VAL A 68 11.15 -8.62 -9.46
N ALA A 69 10.50 -7.52 -9.09
CA ALA A 69 11.07 -6.18 -9.23
C ALA A 69 12.08 -5.80 -8.11
N GLY A 70 12.29 -6.67 -7.13
CA GLY A 70 13.05 -6.41 -5.91
C GLY A 70 12.14 -6.11 -4.72
N ASP A 71 12.74 -5.72 -3.59
CA ASP A 71 11.99 -5.13 -2.46
C ASP A 71 11.61 -3.67 -2.76
N GLU A 72 10.82 -3.03 -1.91
CA GLU A 72 10.31 -1.67 -2.20
C GLU A 72 11.42 -0.62 -2.43
N PRO A 73 12.57 -0.62 -1.73
CA PRO A 73 13.68 0.26 -2.08
C PRO A 73 14.17 0.09 -3.52
N GLU A 74 14.32 -1.16 -3.98
CA GLU A 74 14.75 -1.44 -5.36
C GLU A 74 13.67 -1.03 -6.39
N ILE A 75 12.38 -1.20 -6.05
CA ILE A 75 11.27 -0.73 -6.90
C ILE A 75 11.33 0.79 -7.05
N ILE A 76 11.58 1.54 -5.97
CA ILE A 76 11.73 3.01 -6.02
C ILE A 76 12.90 3.41 -6.90
N GLU A 77 14.05 2.74 -6.80
CA GLU A 77 15.20 3.02 -7.68
C GLU A 77 14.88 2.73 -9.14
N LYS A 78 14.11 1.68 -9.44
CA LYS A 78 13.64 1.39 -10.81
C LYS A 78 12.67 2.45 -11.35
N LEU A 79 11.78 3.01 -10.51
CA LEU A 79 10.96 4.16 -10.89
C LEU A 79 11.81 5.37 -11.26
N LYS A 80 12.84 5.69 -10.45
CA LYS A 80 13.76 6.82 -10.73
C LYS A 80 14.54 6.63 -12.02
N ARG A 81 14.93 5.39 -12.37
CA ARG A 81 15.64 5.05 -13.60
C ARG A 81 14.74 4.83 -14.81
N ASN A 82 13.43 5.07 -14.71
CA ASN A 82 12.44 4.84 -15.77
C ASN A 82 12.34 3.36 -16.23
N GLU A 83 12.74 2.43 -15.39
CA GLU A 83 12.56 0.99 -15.64
C GLU A 83 11.13 0.55 -15.30
N LEU A 84 10.47 1.26 -14.36
CA LEU A 84 9.06 1.15 -14.00
C LEU A 84 8.35 2.49 -14.18
N ASP A 85 7.05 2.40 -14.43
CA ASP A 85 6.16 3.54 -14.67
C ASP A 85 5.24 3.81 -13.48
N GLY A 86 5.05 2.80 -12.62
CA GLY A 86 4.25 2.87 -11.42
C GLY A 86 4.61 1.77 -10.42
N ALA A 87 4.01 1.81 -9.26
CA ALA A 87 4.20 0.82 -8.22
C ALA A 87 2.99 0.68 -7.29
N GLY A 88 2.73 -0.56 -6.84
CA GLY A 88 1.91 -0.85 -5.67
C GLY A 88 2.82 -0.96 -4.45
N LEU A 89 2.74 0.00 -3.53
CA LEU A 89 3.65 0.16 -2.42
C LEU A 89 2.92 0.10 -1.07
N SER A 90 3.62 -0.41 -0.07
CA SER A 90 3.26 -0.27 1.34
C SER A 90 3.62 1.12 1.86
N GLY A 91 3.29 1.42 3.11
CA GLY A 91 3.70 2.65 3.76
C GLY A 91 5.21 2.86 3.77
N MET A 92 6.00 1.78 3.83
CA MET A 92 7.46 1.85 3.74
C MET A 92 7.91 2.44 2.39
N GLY A 93 7.46 1.87 1.27
CA GLY A 93 7.80 2.38 -0.07
C GLY A 93 7.23 3.77 -0.34
N LEU A 94 5.97 4.01 0.07
CA LEU A 94 5.35 5.34 -0.03
C LEU A 94 6.14 6.38 0.75
N GLY A 95 6.61 6.05 1.95
CA GLY A 95 7.42 6.93 2.78
C GLY A 95 8.78 7.30 2.17
N ARG A 96 9.31 6.48 1.29
CA ARG A 96 10.53 6.81 0.52
C ARG A 96 10.28 7.79 -0.63
N ILE A 97 9.04 7.92 -1.07
CA ILE A 97 8.61 8.92 -2.07
C ILE A 97 8.12 10.19 -1.36
N VAL A 98 7.23 10.01 -0.39
CA VAL A 98 6.58 11.06 0.40
C VAL A 98 6.58 10.63 1.86
N SER A 99 7.59 11.04 2.61
CA SER A 99 7.76 10.64 4.01
C SER A 99 6.60 11.06 4.91
N ASP A 100 5.91 12.13 4.55
CA ASP A 100 4.72 12.67 5.23
C ASP A 100 3.62 11.63 5.44
N VAL A 101 3.47 10.68 4.52
CA VAL A 101 2.43 9.65 4.58
C VAL A 101 2.54 8.75 5.81
N ARG A 102 3.77 8.62 6.36
CA ARG A 102 4.08 7.77 7.51
C ARG A 102 3.41 8.24 8.80
N VAL A 103 2.91 9.47 8.85
CA VAL A 103 2.12 9.97 9.99
C VAL A 103 0.85 9.14 10.22
N LEU A 104 0.33 8.47 9.18
CA LEU A 104 -0.85 7.61 9.26
C LEU A 104 -0.55 6.19 9.78
N GLU A 105 0.71 5.81 9.90
CA GLU A 105 1.14 4.49 10.38
C GLU A 105 1.75 4.53 11.79
N LEU A 106 1.55 5.63 12.51
CA LEU A 106 2.08 5.75 13.86
C LEU A 106 1.45 4.69 14.79
N PRO A 107 2.27 4.00 15.62
CA PRO A 107 1.80 2.92 16.48
C PRO A 107 0.74 3.37 17.46
N PHE A 108 -0.32 2.58 17.60
CA PHE A 108 -1.47 2.86 18.48
C PHE A 108 -2.21 4.18 18.17
N LEU A 109 -2.02 4.74 16.98
CA LEU A 109 -2.73 5.95 16.54
C LEU A 109 -4.23 5.69 16.41
N PHE A 110 -4.61 4.67 15.65
CA PHE A 110 -5.98 4.30 15.37
C PHE A 110 -6.45 3.09 16.20
N ASN A 111 -7.71 3.12 16.64
CA ASN A 111 -8.34 2.01 17.34
C ASN A 111 -9.14 1.10 16.39
N ASP A 112 -9.68 1.66 15.30
CA ASP A 112 -10.52 0.97 14.32
C ASP A 112 -10.44 1.61 12.94
N TYR A 113 -11.09 0.98 11.95
CA TYR A 113 -11.09 1.45 10.57
C TYR A 113 -11.92 2.72 10.35
N GLU A 114 -12.90 3.02 11.19
CA GLU A 114 -13.67 4.26 11.07
C GLU A 114 -12.78 5.48 11.39
N GLU A 115 -11.92 5.36 12.41
CA GLU A 115 -10.91 6.38 12.72
C GLU A 115 -9.94 6.58 11.55
N VAL A 116 -9.48 5.48 10.94
CA VAL A 116 -8.61 5.52 9.75
C VAL A 116 -9.28 6.26 8.61
N ASP A 117 -10.52 5.88 8.28
CA ASP A 117 -11.24 6.45 7.13
C ASP A 117 -11.54 7.92 7.34
N TYR A 118 -11.98 8.31 8.54
CA TYR A 118 -12.24 9.71 8.85
C TYR A 118 -10.99 10.57 8.68
N VAL A 119 -9.89 10.18 9.32
CA VAL A 119 -8.62 10.93 9.23
C VAL A 119 -8.10 10.93 7.80
N ARG A 120 -8.03 9.76 7.14
CA ARG A 120 -7.55 9.65 5.76
C ARG A 120 -8.35 10.52 4.80
N SER A 121 -9.68 10.56 4.93
CA SER A 121 -10.53 11.40 4.07
C SER A 121 -10.17 12.89 4.17
N LYS A 122 -9.79 13.37 5.35
CA LYS A 122 -9.42 14.78 5.59
C LYS A 122 -7.99 15.10 5.14
N ILE A 123 -7.09 14.12 5.20
CA ILE A 123 -5.65 14.31 4.92
C ILE A 123 -5.29 13.98 3.46
N SER A 124 -6.02 13.07 2.80
CA SER A 124 -5.73 12.62 1.43
C SER A 124 -5.59 13.75 0.40
N PRO A 125 -6.41 14.81 0.41
CA PRO A 125 -6.23 15.90 -0.56
C PRO A 125 -4.89 16.63 -0.41
N LEU A 126 -4.38 16.75 0.82
CA LEU A 126 -3.06 17.32 1.09
C LEU A 126 -1.97 16.36 0.62
N LEU A 127 -2.05 15.08 0.99
CA LEU A 127 -1.07 14.07 0.60
C LEU A 127 -0.99 13.93 -0.92
N SER A 128 -2.13 13.93 -1.64
CA SER A 128 -2.14 13.88 -3.11
C SER A 128 -1.37 15.05 -3.73
N LYS A 129 -1.51 16.28 -3.18
CA LYS A 129 -0.72 17.43 -3.64
C LYS A 129 0.77 17.24 -3.38
N ILE A 130 1.14 16.64 -2.25
CA ILE A 130 2.55 16.35 -1.93
C ILE A 130 3.09 15.29 -2.88
N PHE A 131 2.37 14.19 -3.14
CA PHE A 131 2.75 13.19 -4.15
C PHE A 131 2.99 13.84 -5.51
N ASN A 132 2.06 14.67 -5.96
CA ASN A 132 2.19 15.39 -7.23
C ASN A 132 3.44 16.30 -7.27
N SER A 133 3.73 17.00 -6.19
CA SER A 133 4.92 17.86 -6.08
C SER A 133 6.25 17.07 -6.09
N LYS A 134 6.19 15.78 -5.72
CA LYS A 134 7.32 14.84 -5.75
C LYS A 134 7.41 14.03 -7.05
N GLY A 135 6.56 14.34 -8.05
CA GLY A 135 6.59 13.70 -9.36
C GLY A 135 5.81 12.37 -9.42
N TYR A 136 4.84 12.16 -8.55
CA TYR A 136 4.00 10.96 -8.55
C TYR A 136 2.52 11.32 -8.52
N GLU A 137 1.71 10.60 -9.29
CA GLU A 137 0.26 10.63 -9.22
C GLU A 137 -0.21 9.50 -8.29
N LEU A 138 -0.96 9.87 -7.25
CA LEU A 138 -1.61 8.90 -6.36
C LEU A 138 -2.89 8.41 -7.03
N ILE A 139 -2.87 7.18 -7.53
CA ILE A 139 -4.01 6.59 -8.26
C ILE A 139 -5.10 6.14 -7.28
N GLY A 140 -4.72 5.49 -6.19
CA GLY A 140 -5.67 5.08 -5.17
C GLY A 140 -5.01 4.49 -3.93
N TRP A 141 -5.69 4.66 -2.79
CA TRP A 141 -5.28 4.04 -1.54
C TRP A 141 -5.68 2.57 -1.53
N VAL A 142 -4.81 1.76 -0.98
CA VAL A 142 -5.08 0.37 -0.64
C VAL A 142 -4.74 0.16 0.84
N ASP A 143 -5.34 -0.86 1.45
CA ASP A 143 -5.05 -1.18 2.84
C ASP A 143 -4.23 -2.46 2.93
N GLN A 144 -3.38 -2.54 3.95
CA GLN A 144 -2.82 -3.79 4.43
C GLN A 144 -3.61 -4.31 5.64
N GLY A 145 -4.37 -3.42 6.28
CA GLY A 145 -5.12 -3.66 7.50
C GLY A 145 -4.27 -3.40 8.75
N PHE A 146 -4.84 -3.74 9.90
CA PHE A 146 -4.12 -3.63 11.16
C PHE A 146 -2.98 -4.64 11.24
N VAL A 147 -1.84 -4.19 11.76
CA VAL A 147 -0.61 -4.94 11.93
C VAL A 147 -0.48 -5.42 13.37
N TYR A 148 -0.08 -6.67 13.53
CA TYR A 148 0.05 -7.34 14.82
C TYR A 148 1.47 -7.89 14.98
N PHE A 149 1.89 -8.08 16.23
CA PHE A 149 3.03 -8.94 16.47
C PHE A 149 2.64 -10.42 16.29
N PHE A 150 3.52 -11.16 15.64
CA PHE A 150 3.50 -12.61 15.56
C PHE A 150 4.78 -13.16 16.17
N SER A 151 4.67 -14.19 17.01
CA SER A 151 5.78 -14.69 17.80
C SER A 151 5.86 -16.21 17.79
N LYS A 152 7.07 -16.73 17.97
CA LYS A 152 7.32 -18.16 18.25
C LYS A 152 6.90 -18.58 19.64
N GLU A 153 6.93 -17.65 20.60
CA GLU A 153 6.62 -17.86 22.01
C GLU A 153 5.51 -16.92 22.46
N GLU A 154 4.74 -17.35 23.44
CA GLU A 154 3.70 -16.53 24.07
C GLU A 154 4.33 -15.39 24.87
N PHE A 155 3.75 -14.21 24.77
CA PHE A 155 4.02 -13.10 25.70
C PHE A 155 2.78 -12.24 25.92
N ARG A 156 2.61 -11.76 27.16
CA ARG A 156 1.51 -10.88 27.59
C ARG A 156 2.04 -9.58 28.21
N ASP A 157 3.34 -9.56 28.45
CA ASP A 157 4.05 -8.46 29.07
C ASP A 157 5.31 -8.14 28.25
N ILE A 158 5.66 -6.84 28.19
CA ILE A 158 6.81 -6.38 27.40
C ILE A 158 8.14 -6.95 27.91
N SER A 159 8.24 -7.23 29.19
CA SER A 159 9.44 -7.82 29.78
C SER A 159 9.76 -9.22 29.25
N GLN A 160 8.75 -9.94 28.75
CA GLN A 160 8.88 -11.30 28.21
C GLN A 160 9.51 -11.33 26.82
N ILE A 161 9.58 -10.18 26.13
CA ILE A 161 10.29 -10.09 24.86
C ILE A 161 11.76 -9.65 24.98
N LYS A 162 12.26 -9.52 26.21
CA LYS A 162 13.66 -9.17 26.45
C LYS A 162 14.61 -10.14 25.76
N GLY A 163 15.52 -9.59 24.94
CA GLY A 163 16.50 -10.34 24.19
C GLY A 163 15.95 -11.10 22.97
N LYS A 164 14.64 -11.04 22.71
CA LYS A 164 14.04 -11.64 21.49
C LYS A 164 14.51 -10.88 20.27
N ARG A 165 14.81 -11.63 19.20
CA ARG A 165 15.16 -11.08 17.90
C ARG A 165 13.88 -10.70 17.16
N VAL A 166 13.69 -9.38 16.98
CA VAL A 166 12.52 -8.84 16.29
C VAL A 166 12.92 -8.43 14.88
N TRP A 167 12.23 -8.96 13.88
CA TRP A 167 12.43 -8.51 12.51
C TRP A 167 12.04 -7.04 12.37
N ILE A 168 12.94 -6.27 11.77
CA ILE A 168 12.73 -4.87 11.40
C ILE A 168 12.94 -4.77 9.88
N TRP A 169 11.98 -4.20 9.18
CA TRP A 169 12.11 -4.01 7.74
C TRP A 169 13.30 -3.08 7.48
N LYS A 170 14.29 -3.63 6.80
CA LYS A 170 15.55 -2.93 6.51
C LYS A 170 15.27 -1.68 5.68
N GLU A 171 15.89 -0.58 6.06
CA GLU A 171 15.75 0.73 5.42
C GLU A 171 14.35 1.36 5.57
N ASP A 172 13.55 0.94 6.55
CA ASP A 172 12.32 1.63 6.93
C ASP A 172 12.59 2.58 8.11
N PRO A 173 12.68 3.91 7.89
CA PRO A 173 13.00 4.86 8.96
C PRO A 173 11.99 4.89 10.10
N LEU A 174 10.71 4.57 9.83
CA LEU A 174 9.71 4.46 10.89
C LEU A 174 9.96 3.22 11.74
N ALA A 175 10.15 2.05 11.11
CA ALA A 175 10.41 0.81 11.83
C ALA A 175 11.71 0.87 12.63
N GLU A 176 12.76 1.50 12.08
CA GLU A 176 14.02 1.73 12.77
C GLU A 176 13.83 2.62 14.01
N ALA A 177 13.10 3.75 13.88
CA ALA A 177 12.81 4.64 15.00
C ALA A 177 11.95 3.98 16.09
N LEU A 178 11.09 3.02 15.72
CA LEU A 178 10.29 2.29 16.70
C LEU A 178 11.14 1.41 17.63
N THR A 179 12.33 0.99 17.21
CA THR A 179 13.24 0.21 18.06
C THR A 179 13.64 0.99 19.32
N ASP A 180 13.69 2.33 19.26
CA ASP A 180 13.96 3.19 20.42
C ASP A 180 12.88 3.04 21.52
N GLY A 181 11.65 2.71 21.12
CA GLY A 181 10.53 2.42 22.04
C GLY A 181 10.54 1.01 22.63
N PHE A 182 11.42 0.13 22.12
CA PHE A 182 11.55 -1.28 22.53
C PHE A 182 13.01 -1.64 22.84
N PRO A 183 13.67 -0.97 23.80
CA PRO A 183 15.09 -1.21 24.09
C PRO A 183 15.39 -2.63 24.62
N GLU A 184 14.34 -3.38 24.97
CA GLU A 184 14.45 -4.75 25.48
C GLU A 184 14.72 -5.79 24.38
N VAL A 185 14.43 -5.48 23.10
CA VAL A 185 14.55 -6.42 21.98
C VAL A 185 15.90 -6.31 21.27
N THR A 186 16.25 -7.34 20.53
CA THR A 186 17.37 -7.32 19.59
C THR A 186 16.83 -7.14 18.18
N PRO A 187 16.98 -5.96 17.55
CA PRO A 187 16.48 -5.74 16.18
C PRO A 187 17.28 -6.57 15.17
N TYR A 188 16.58 -7.19 14.23
CA TYR A 188 17.14 -7.93 13.10
C TYR A 188 16.67 -7.29 11.79
N PHE A 189 17.55 -6.55 11.14
CA PHE A 189 17.24 -5.77 9.94
C PHE A 189 17.37 -6.63 8.68
N GLU A 190 16.27 -6.91 8.00
CA GLU A 190 16.27 -7.66 6.75
C GLU A 190 15.11 -7.24 5.83
N LYS A 191 15.26 -7.46 4.53
CA LYS A 191 14.23 -7.21 3.52
C LYS A 191 13.01 -8.10 3.73
N VAL A 192 11.82 -7.58 3.42
CA VAL A 192 10.59 -8.38 3.51
C VAL A 192 10.59 -9.56 2.55
N THR A 193 11.23 -9.43 1.40
CA THR A 193 11.37 -10.51 0.41
C THR A 193 12.16 -11.72 0.93
N LEU A 194 12.97 -11.52 1.98
CA LEU A 194 13.72 -12.58 2.67
C LEU A 194 13.08 -13.02 3.99
N LEU A 195 12.00 -12.37 4.43
CA LEU A 195 11.39 -12.58 5.74
C LEU A 195 11.00 -14.04 5.98
N LYS A 196 10.37 -14.69 4.99
CA LYS A 196 10.03 -16.12 5.11
C LYS A 196 11.27 -16.98 5.38
N LYS A 197 12.34 -16.77 4.61
CA LYS A 197 13.59 -17.52 4.76
C LYS A 197 14.17 -17.38 6.17
N ILE A 198 14.39 -16.14 6.63
CA ILE A 198 15.01 -15.89 7.95
C ILE A 198 14.14 -16.40 9.11
N LEU A 199 12.81 -16.38 8.92
CA LEU A 199 11.86 -16.92 9.90
C LEU A 199 11.92 -18.44 9.97
N ASP A 200 11.98 -19.13 8.82
CA ASP A 200 12.09 -20.58 8.71
C ASP A 200 13.46 -21.08 9.24
N GLU A 201 14.54 -20.32 8.99
CA GLU A 201 15.89 -20.60 9.51
C GLU A 201 16.04 -20.28 11.00
N GLY A 202 15.00 -19.75 11.64
CA GLY A 202 15.01 -19.44 13.07
C GLY A 202 15.84 -18.22 13.46
N MET A 203 16.14 -17.31 12.53
CA MET A 203 16.97 -16.14 12.77
C MET A 203 16.22 -15.01 13.50
N VAL A 204 14.88 -15.04 13.49
CA VAL A 204 14.01 -14.09 14.20
C VAL A 204 12.98 -14.83 15.04
N ASP A 205 12.54 -14.22 16.13
CA ASP A 205 11.60 -14.76 17.11
C ASP A 205 10.24 -14.08 17.04
N VAL A 206 10.23 -12.81 16.66
CA VAL A 206 9.03 -11.96 16.54
C VAL A 206 9.06 -11.21 15.23
N ILE A 207 7.92 -11.14 14.58
CA ILE A 207 7.68 -10.29 13.40
C ILE A 207 6.46 -9.41 13.64
N TYR A 208 6.34 -8.30 12.94
CA TYR A 208 5.11 -7.51 12.86
C TYR A 208 4.59 -7.53 11.43
N PHE A 209 3.33 -7.92 11.25
CA PHE A 209 2.75 -8.08 9.93
C PHE A 209 1.22 -8.00 9.97
N PRO A 210 0.52 -7.66 8.88
CA PRO A 210 -0.93 -7.83 8.80
C PRO A 210 -1.29 -9.33 8.69
N PRO A 211 -2.36 -9.82 9.34
CA PRO A 211 -2.75 -11.24 9.32
C PRO A 211 -2.92 -11.83 7.91
N ILE A 212 -3.54 -11.08 6.99
CA ILE A 212 -3.66 -11.47 5.59
C ILE A 212 -2.28 -11.64 4.92
N GLY A 213 -1.31 -10.80 5.30
CA GLY A 213 0.07 -10.91 4.83
C GLY A 213 0.75 -12.15 5.36
N VAL A 214 0.55 -12.50 6.64
CA VAL A 214 1.10 -13.74 7.22
C VAL A 214 0.64 -14.96 6.42
N ILE A 215 -0.60 -14.97 5.94
CA ILE A 215 -1.11 -16.04 5.07
C ILE A 215 -0.50 -15.94 3.66
N SER A 216 -0.54 -14.76 3.03
CA SER A 216 -0.11 -14.56 1.64
C SER A 216 1.37 -14.83 1.43
N PHE A 217 2.23 -14.45 2.39
CA PHE A 217 3.67 -14.72 2.37
C PHE A 217 4.05 -16.05 3.03
N GLN A 218 3.06 -16.86 3.47
CA GLN A 218 3.26 -18.17 4.11
C GLN A 218 4.15 -18.10 5.36
N LEU A 219 4.05 -17.03 6.15
CA LEU A 219 4.85 -16.82 7.36
C LEU A 219 4.33 -17.64 8.56
N TYR A 220 3.10 -18.17 8.48
CA TYR A 220 2.43 -18.91 9.54
C TYR A 220 3.17 -20.20 9.95
N TYR A 221 4.06 -20.74 9.12
CA TYR A 221 4.88 -21.89 9.50
C TYR A 221 5.94 -21.56 10.56
N GLY A 222 6.40 -20.31 10.61
CA GLY A 222 7.48 -19.87 11.48
C GLY A 222 7.05 -19.20 12.77
N VAL A 223 5.74 -19.04 13.02
CA VAL A 223 5.17 -18.40 14.23
C VAL A 223 4.10 -19.26 14.85
N LYS A 224 3.80 -19.05 16.14
CA LYS A 224 2.80 -19.82 16.89
C LYS A 224 1.74 -18.94 17.55
N TYR A 225 1.98 -17.65 17.67
CA TYR A 225 1.10 -16.74 18.41
C TYR A 225 0.89 -15.46 17.60
N VAL A 226 -0.34 -14.95 17.62
CA VAL A 226 -0.70 -13.58 17.24
C VAL A 226 -1.01 -12.79 18.51
N ILE A 227 -0.37 -11.65 18.66
CA ILE A 227 -0.44 -10.84 19.87
C ILE A 227 -1.37 -9.64 19.62
N THR A 228 -2.39 -9.50 20.48
CA THR A 228 -3.38 -8.43 20.40
C THR A 228 -3.26 -7.47 21.60
N PRO A 229 -3.68 -6.21 21.46
CA PRO A 229 -4.28 -5.55 20.29
C PRO A 229 -3.27 -5.30 19.15
N PRO A 230 -3.74 -4.80 17.97
CA PRO A 230 -2.83 -4.39 16.89
C PRO A 230 -1.92 -3.24 17.35
N ILE A 231 -0.75 -3.17 16.75
CA ILE A 231 0.25 -2.15 17.09
C ILE A 231 0.17 -0.92 16.18
N THR A 232 -0.21 -1.10 14.93
CA THR A 232 -0.37 -0.01 13.97
C THR A 232 -1.36 -0.40 12.88
N TYR A 233 -1.69 0.58 12.04
CA TYR A 233 -2.41 0.39 10.80
C TYR A 233 -1.41 0.41 9.65
N GLY A 234 -1.47 -0.57 8.76
CA GLY A 234 -0.66 -0.63 7.55
C GLY A 234 -1.41 -0.06 6.37
N LEU A 235 -0.88 0.98 5.78
CA LEU A 235 -1.44 1.57 4.57
C LEU A 235 -0.64 1.12 3.34
N GLY A 236 -1.24 1.32 2.18
CA GLY A 236 -0.59 1.19 0.89
C GLY A 236 -1.27 2.07 -0.13
N ALA A 237 -0.65 2.18 -1.30
CA ALA A 237 -1.26 2.86 -2.44
C ALA A 237 -0.70 2.34 -3.76
N PHE A 238 -1.49 2.55 -4.82
CA PHE A 238 -1.00 2.50 -6.18
C PHE A 238 -0.62 3.92 -6.62
N VAL A 239 0.63 4.08 -7.03
CA VAL A 239 1.17 5.34 -7.55
C VAL A 239 1.72 5.14 -8.95
N MET A 240 1.63 6.18 -9.77
CA MET A 240 2.29 6.27 -11.08
C MET A 240 3.25 7.43 -11.09
N LYS A 241 4.30 7.34 -11.90
CA LYS A 241 5.12 8.52 -12.22
C LYS A 241 4.24 9.57 -12.86
N LYS A 242 4.35 10.82 -12.40
CA LYS A 242 3.50 11.91 -12.87
C LYS A 242 3.72 12.24 -14.34
N ASP A 243 4.96 12.23 -14.81
CA ASP A 243 5.31 12.43 -16.23
C ASP A 243 4.68 11.36 -17.14
N VAL A 244 4.65 10.09 -16.68
CA VAL A 244 3.98 9.00 -17.41
C VAL A 244 2.48 9.21 -17.42
N PHE A 245 1.86 9.49 -16.25
CA PHE A 245 0.42 9.73 -16.16
C PHE A 245 -0.01 10.93 -17.02
N ASP A 246 0.73 12.04 -16.95
CA ASP A 246 0.44 13.26 -17.71
C ASP A 246 0.58 13.07 -19.23
N SER A 247 1.47 12.17 -19.67
CA SER A 247 1.66 11.83 -21.08
C SER A 247 0.54 11.00 -21.71
N LEU A 248 -0.33 10.41 -20.87
CA LEU A 248 -1.48 9.63 -21.37
C LEU A 248 -2.52 10.53 -22.03
N PRO A 249 -3.25 10.04 -23.04
CA PRO A 249 -4.44 10.71 -23.55
C PRO A 249 -5.43 11.02 -22.42
N ASP A 250 -6.12 12.16 -22.48
CA ASP A 250 -7.04 12.58 -21.42
C ASP A 250 -8.15 11.55 -21.18
N GLU A 251 -8.67 10.92 -22.23
CA GLU A 251 -9.65 9.83 -22.13
C GLU A 251 -9.11 8.65 -21.27
N TYR A 252 -7.82 8.32 -21.36
CA TYR A 252 -7.25 7.23 -20.57
C TYR A 252 -6.99 7.65 -19.12
N LYS A 253 -6.63 8.91 -18.87
CA LYS A 253 -6.56 9.47 -17.52
C LYS A 253 -7.93 9.41 -16.82
N GLU A 254 -8.99 9.75 -17.54
CA GLU A 254 -10.37 9.66 -17.03
C GLU A 254 -10.77 8.21 -16.72
N VAL A 255 -10.44 7.28 -17.61
CA VAL A 255 -10.69 5.84 -17.38
C VAL A 255 -9.94 5.35 -16.15
N ILE A 256 -8.67 5.74 -15.95
CA ILE A 256 -7.89 5.36 -14.77
C ILE A 256 -8.55 5.93 -13.50
N ARG A 257 -8.94 7.22 -13.49
CA ARG A 257 -9.59 7.85 -12.32
C ARG A 257 -10.94 7.20 -12.01
N LYS A 258 -11.79 7.02 -13.02
CA LYS A 258 -13.08 6.33 -12.86
C LYS A 258 -12.90 4.93 -12.29
N GLY A 259 -11.95 4.16 -12.84
CA GLY A 259 -11.63 2.83 -12.32
C GLY A 259 -11.09 2.89 -10.89
N ALA A 260 -10.25 3.88 -10.59
CA ALA A 260 -9.75 4.07 -9.23
C ALA A 260 -10.87 4.34 -8.22
N ASP A 261 -11.80 5.24 -8.55
CA ASP A 261 -12.94 5.58 -7.70
C ASP A 261 -13.90 4.38 -7.50
N GLU A 262 -14.03 3.50 -8.49
CA GLU A 262 -14.89 2.33 -8.42
C GLU A 262 -14.24 1.18 -7.64
N PHE A 263 -12.99 0.84 -7.97
CA PHE A 263 -12.36 -0.41 -7.51
C PHE A 263 -11.60 -0.26 -6.18
N PHE A 264 -10.90 0.85 -5.91
CA PHE A 264 -10.10 0.94 -4.68
C PHE A 264 -10.93 0.99 -3.40
N PRO A 265 -12.09 1.66 -3.31
CA PRO A 265 -12.92 1.57 -2.12
C PRO A 265 -13.41 0.15 -1.83
N GLN A 266 -13.74 -0.63 -2.88
CA GLN A 266 -14.10 -2.04 -2.73
C GLN A 266 -12.89 -2.88 -2.32
N PHE A 267 -11.73 -2.63 -2.92
CA PHE A 267 -10.48 -3.28 -2.55
C PHE A 267 -10.19 -3.10 -1.05
N VAL A 268 -10.26 -1.86 -0.55
CA VAL A 268 -10.07 -1.56 0.89
C VAL A 268 -11.03 -2.36 1.76
N ARG A 269 -12.34 -2.37 1.43
CA ARG A 269 -13.33 -3.16 2.19
C ARG A 269 -13.03 -4.65 2.18
N ASP A 270 -12.67 -5.21 1.04
CA ASP A 270 -12.38 -6.63 0.91
C ASP A 270 -11.13 -7.03 1.71
N VAL A 271 -10.05 -6.25 1.62
CA VAL A 271 -8.82 -6.50 2.39
C VAL A 271 -9.06 -6.42 3.90
N ARG A 272 -9.85 -5.47 4.36
CA ARG A 272 -10.19 -5.35 5.80
C ARG A 272 -10.96 -6.55 6.30
N ARG A 273 -12.01 -6.96 5.56
CA ARG A 273 -12.78 -8.16 5.88
C ARG A 273 -11.87 -9.40 5.92
N GLU A 274 -11.05 -9.59 4.89
CA GLU A 274 -10.13 -10.73 4.82
C GLU A 274 -9.06 -10.68 5.90
N THR A 275 -8.61 -9.50 6.33
CA THR A 275 -7.68 -9.35 7.45
C THR A 275 -8.30 -9.82 8.76
N GLU A 276 -9.56 -9.47 9.03
CA GLU A 276 -10.30 -9.93 10.21
C GLU A 276 -10.54 -11.45 10.17
N GLU A 277 -10.97 -11.98 9.02
CA GLU A 277 -11.14 -13.40 8.79
C GLU A 277 -9.83 -14.18 8.92
N SER A 278 -8.70 -13.56 8.52
CA SER A 278 -7.37 -14.17 8.59
C SER A 278 -6.94 -14.51 10.01
N ILE A 279 -7.29 -13.69 11.02
CA ILE A 279 -6.98 -14.01 12.43
C ILE A 279 -7.66 -15.33 12.84
N SER A 280 -8.91 -15.53 12.43
CA SER A 280 -9.63 -16.78 12.69
C SER A 280 -9.10 -17.94 11.86
N ALA A 281 -8.71 -17.68 10.60
CA ALA A 281 -8.13 -18.69 9.72
C ALA A 281 -6.76 -19.16 10.22
N LEU A 282 -5.93 -18.27 10.77
CA LEU A 282 -4.62 -18.59 11.31
C LEU A 282 -4.70 -19.60 12.48
N ASN A 283 -5.82 -19.63 13.21
CA ASN A 283 -6.03 -20.67 14.25
C ASN A 283 -6.05 -22.09 13.65
N LYS A 284 -6.54 -22.26 12.40
CA LYS A 284 -6.51 -23.56 11.70
C LYS A 284 -5.09 -24.02 11.38
N PHE A 285 -4.13 -23.09 11.31
CA PHE A 285 -2.71 -23.37 11.17
C PHE A 285 -1.97 -23.49 12.51
N GLY A 286 -2.70 -23.54 13.62
CA GLY A 286 -2.15 -23.72 14.97
C GLY A 286 -1.66 -22.42 15.62
N ILE A 287 -1.92 -21.25 15.03
CA ILE A 287 -1.54 -19.95 15.62
C ILE A 287 -2.58 -19.56 16.67
N LYS A 288 -2.14 -19.36 17.90
CA LYS A 288 -2.97 -19.00 19.03
C LYS A 288 -3.02 -17.50 19.23
N LYS A 289 -4.22 -16.97 19.53
CA LYS A 289 -4.40 -15.55 19.89
C LYS A 289 -4.02 -15.35 21.35
N VAL A 290 -3.20 -14.34 21.62
CA VAL A 290 -2.78 -13.91 22.95
C VAL A 290 -3.04 -12.42 23.10
N THR A 291 -3.60 -12.01 24.23
CA THR A 291 -3.87 -10.59 24.50
C THR A 291 -2.86 -10.08 25.53
N LEU A 292 -2.24 -8.93 25.21
CA LEU A 292 -1.36 -8.21 26.14
C LEU A 292 -2.15 -7.74 27.36
N ASN A 293 -1.49 -7.66 28.50
CA ASN A 293 -2.05 -7.04 29.69
C ASN A 293 -2.33 -5.55 29.44
N GLU A 294 -3.39 -5.00 30.02
CA GLU A 294 -3.76 -3.58 29.86
C GLU A 294 -2.64 -2.62 30.30
N SER A 295 -1.92 -2.96 31.34
CA SER A 295 -0.75 -2.19 31.79
C SER A 295 0.33 -2.12 30.71
N THR A 296 0.61 -3.25 30.04
CA THR A 296 1.56 -3.34 28.94
C THR A 296 1.12 -2.50 27.75
N VAL A 297 -0.17 -2.56 27.37
CA VAL A 297 -0.72 -1.75 26.27
C VAL A 297 -0.59 -0.26 26.60
N SER A 298 -0.91 0.14 27.83
CA SER A 298 -0.79 1.53 28.28
C SER A 298 0.68 2.02 28.26
N GLU A 299 1.60 1.17 28.71
CA GLU A 299 3.03 1.46 28.69
C GLU A 299 3.53 1.63 27.24
N LEU A 300 3.19 0.71 26.34
CA LEU A 300 3.55 0.78 24.92
C LEU A 300 3.01 2.05 24.26
N ARG A 301 1.76 2.40 24.50
CA ARG A 301 1.17 3.65 23.99
C ARG A 301 1.96 4.88 24.45
N ASN A 302 2.37 4.92 25.72
CA ASN A 302 3.14 6.04 26.26
C ASN A 302 4.57 6.10 25.69
N ARG A 303 5.23 4.95 25.51
CA ARG A 303 6.55 4.87 24.85
C ARG A 303 6.48 5.36 23.41
N MET A 304 5.49 4.88 22.63
CA MET A 304 5.32 5.24 21.22
C MET A 304 4.99 6.72 21.00
N ARG A 305 4.24 7.36 21.91
CA ARG A 305 4.01 8.81 21.82
C ARG A 305 5.29 9.64 21.82
N LYS A 306 6.31 9.22 22.58
CA LYS A 306 7.62 9.89 22.58
C LYS A 306 8.35 9.70 21.26
N VAL A 307 8.15 8.55 20.60
CA VAL A 307 8.72 8.29 19.27
C VAL A 307 8.09 9.21 18.23
N TYR A 308 6.79 9.52 18.31
CA TYR A 308 6.12 10.44 17.39
C TYR A 308 6.82 11.78 17.28
N ASP A 309 7.14 12.38 18.45
CA ASP A 309 7.80 13.68 18.50
C ASP A 309 9.24 13.62 17.93
N GLY A 310 9.93 12.51 18.13
CA GLY A 310 11.27 12.25 17.57
C GLY A 310 11.32 12.12 16.06
N LEU A 311 10.17 11.91 15.41
CA LEU A 311 10.03 11.78 13.95
C LEU A 311 9.68 13.11 13.25
N ILE A 312 9.33 14.14 14.01
CA ILE A 312 9.06 15.48 13.47
C ILE A 312 10.32 16.04 12.79
N GLY A 313 10.14 16.54 11.57
CA GLY A 313 11.23 17.02 10.73
C GLY A 313 12.08 15.93 10.08
N LYS A 314 11.90 14.66 10.46
CA LYS A 314 12.55 13.50 9.83
C LYS A 314 11.61 12.80 8.83
N LEU A 315 10.40 12.45 9.26
CA LEU A 315 9.39 11.79 8.41
C LEU A 315 8.25 12.73 8.03
N TYR A 316 7.81 13.58 8.93
CA TYR A 316 6.69 14.51 8.69
C TYR A 316 6.90 15.82 9.44
N PRO A 317 6.27 16.91 8.96
CA PRO A 317 6.32 18.19 9.68
C PRO A 317 5.34 18.22 10.87
N GLN A 318 5.64 19.05 11.86
CA GLN A 318 4.82 19.22 13.08
C GLN A 318 3.35 19.50 12.75
N TYR A 319 3.07 20.37 11.77
CA TYR A 319 1.70 20.76 11.43
C TYR A 319 0.86 19.55 10.99
N LEU A 320 1.46 18.62 10.26
CA LEU A 320 0.75 17.43 9.76
C LEU A 320 0.41 16.47 10.90
N LEU A 321 1.35 16.22 11.83
CA LEU A 321 1.06 15.45 13.04
C LEU A 321 -0.07 16.10 13.84
N THR A 322 0.01 17.41 14.06
CA THR A 322 -1.05 18.17 14.75
C THR A 322 -2.40 18.04 14.06
N GLN A 323 -2.43 18.15 12.74
CA GLN A 323 -3.66 17.99 11.96
C GLN A 323 -4.25 16.58 12.09
N VAL A 324 -3.44 15.54 12.00
CA VAL A 324 -3.87 14.15 12.19
C VAL A 324 -4.46 13.95 13.59
N LEU A 325 -3.72 14.36 14.63
CA LEU A 325 -4.16 14.18 16.01
C LEU A 325 -5.41 14.99 16.36
N SER A 326 -5.53 16.24 15.87
CA SER A 326 -6.72 17.07 16.10
C SER A 326 -7.94 16.51 15.36
N THR A 327 -7.77 16.08 14.12
CA THR A 327 -8.85 15.43 13.33
C THR A 327 -9.34 14.17 14.02
N LEU A 328 -8.42 13.35 14.52
CA LEU A 328 -8.76 12.12 15.25
C LEU A 328 -9.48 12.43 16.58
N ALA A 329 -9.01 13.43 17.32
CA ALA A 329 -9.64 13.85 18.57
C ALA A 329 -11.06 14.37 18.34
N GLN A 330 -11.28 15.16 17.28
CA GLN A 330 -12.61 15.63 16.89
C GLN A 330 -13.55 14.45 16.61
N PHE A 331 -13.13 13.49 15.77
CA PHE A 331 -13.93 12.30 15.47
C PHE A 331 -14.32 11.52 16.73
N ARG A 332 -13.37 11.33 17.65
CA ARG A 332 -13.62 10.62 18.91
C ARG A 332 -14.61 11.34 19.85
N VAL A 333 -14.70 12.67 19.74
CA VAL A 333 -15.71 13.47 20.48
C VAL A 333 -17.07 13.35 19.81
N GLU A 334 -17.15 13.45 18.49
CA GLU A 334 -18.41 13.37 17.72
C GLU A 334 -19.08 11.97 17.79
N ARG A 335 -18.28 10.93 18.05
CA ARG A 335 -18.74 9.53 18.12
C ARG A 335 -19.28 9.12 19.53
N LYS A 336 -19.02 9.94 20.57
CA LYS A 336 -19.53 9.69 21.94
C LYS A 336 -20.97 10.18 22.09
#